data_975c54f140fa8edcb3377f2f6baf6fbe
#
_entry.id   975c54f140fa8edcb3377f2f6baf6fbe
#
_cell.length_a   1.000
_cell.length_b   1.000
_cell.length_c   1.000
_cell.angle_alpha   90.00
_cell.angle_beta   90.00
_cell.angle_gamma   90.00
#
_symmetry.space_group_name_H-M   'P 1'
#
loop_
_entity.id
_entity.type
_entity.pdbx_description
1 polymer ?
#
loop_
_entity_poly.entity_id
_entity_poly.type
_entity_poly.pdbx_seq_one_letter_code
_entity_poly.pdbx_strand_id
1 'polypeptide(L)'
;MKTVAVFCGASLPPSEKYVAAARELGRAIADEGHTLVYGGSNLGLMGVVSSAAMNEGGRVVAVIPTLFPEDVIQSQQVSEIIRVRSMSERKERIIAMCDAFVALPGGIGTLDELFEVVVANQLRRFSGNADKPAKPMIMFDVDGFYSSLLSQLDLMQKEGLLHGDCGLLSATTLDETIKLLR
;
A
#
# COMPACT_ATOMS: atom_id res chain seq x y z
N MET A 1 -5.90 -16.10 3.72
CA MET A 1 -6.40 -14.74 4.06
C MET A 1 -5.26 -13.92 4.61
N LYS A 2 -4.96 -12.77 4.01
CA LYS A 2 -3.90 -11.83 4.44
C LYS A 2 -4.49 -10.46 4.70
N THR A 3 -3.79 -9.65 5.47
CA THR A 3 -4.06 -8.22 5.64
C THR A 3 -3.13 -7.45 4.72
N VAL A 4 -3.69 -6.74 3.73
CA VAL A 4 -2.94 -6.07 2.66
C VAL A 4 -3.14 -4.56 2.77
N ALA A 5 -2.05 -3.81 2.96
CA ALA A 5 -2.11 -2.35 2.87
C ALA A 5 -1.99 -1.88 1.42
N VAL A 6 -2.78 -0.89 1.04
CA VAL A 6 -2.66 -0.22 -0.26
C VAL A 6 -2.33 1.26 -0.05
N PHE A 7 -1.18 1.67 -0.58
CA PHE A 7 -0.72 3.06 -0.65
C PHE A 7 -0.97 3.62 -2.04
N CYS A 8 -1.54 4.79 -2.15
CA CYS A 8 -1.89 5.39 -3.44
C CYS A 8 -2.15 6.90 -3.32
N GLY A 9 -2.34 7.56 -4.46
CA GLY A 9 -2.59 8.99 -4.51
C GLY A 9 -3.90 9.41 -3.82
N ALA A 10 -3.84 10.52 -3.08
CA ALA A 10 -5.00 11.16 -2.47
C ALA A 10 -5.82 12.01 -3.45
N SER A 11 -5.34 12.17 -4.69
CA SER A 11 -6.02 12.89 -5.77
C SER A 11 -6.40 11.95 -6.89
N LEU A 12 -7.47 12.26 -7.63
CA LEU A 12 -7.77 11.57 -8.88
C LEU A 12 -6.81 12.05 -9.97
N PRO A 13 -5.99 11.15 -10.53
CA PRO A 13 -5.15 11.51 -11.65
C PRO A 13 -5.99 11.71 -12.91
N PRO A 14 -5.54 12.52 -13.89
CA PRO A 14 -6.27 12.73 -15.13
C PRO A 14 -6.34 11.47 -16.01
N SER A 15 -5.49 10.48 -15.78
CA SER A 15 -5.46 9.25 -16.56
C SER A 15 -6.32 8.16 -15.94
N GLU A 16 -7.35 7.72 -16.68
CA GLU A 16 -8.29 6.65 -16.27
C GLU A 16 -7.60 5.30 -16.01
N LYS A 17 -6.44 5.03 -16.62
CA LYS A 17 -5.69 3.78 -16.40
C LYS A 17 -5.32 3.54 -14.93
N TYR A 18 -4.98 4.60 -14.18
CA TYR A 18 -4.66 4.48 -12.76
C TYR A 18 -5.91 4.29 -11.89
N VAL A 19 -7.02 4.91 -12.30
CA VAL A 19 -8.33 4.72 -11.65
C VAL A 19 -8.83 3.30 -11.86
N ALA A 20 -8.72 2.77 -13.09
CA ALA A 20 -9.05 1.39 -13.43
C ALA A 20 -8.21 0.40 -12.61
N ALA A 21 -6.90 0.57 -12.57
CA ALA A 21 -6.00 -0.28 -11.79
C ALA A 21 -6.34 -0.29 -10.29
N ALA A 22 -6.67 0.87 -9.71
CA ALA A 22 -7.08 0.95 -8.31
C ALA A 22 -8.42 0.23 -8.06
N ARG A 23 -9.37 0.35 -8.98
CA ARG A 23 -10.67 -0.33 -8.90
C ARG A 23 -10.51 -1.84 -9.00
N GLU A 24 -9.74 -2.31 -9.96
CA GLU A 24 -9.49 -3.74 -10.17
C GLU A 24 -8.71 -4.36 -9.01
N LEU A 25 -7.70 -3.66 -8.47
CA LEU A 25 -6.96 -4.12 -7.30
C LEU A 25 -7.87 -4.25 -6.08
N GLY A 26 -8.75 -3.27 -5.84
CA GLY A 26 -9.70 -3.32 -4.71
C GLY A 26 -10.63 -4.52 -4.78
N ARG A 27 -11.19 -4.80 -5.96
CA ARG A 27 -12.01 -5.99 -6.22
C ARG A 27 -11.22 -7.27 -5.97
N ALA A 28 -10.06 -7.38 -6.58
CA ALA A 28 -9.24 -8.60 -6.48
C ALA A 28 -8.80 -8.90 -5.05
N ILE A 29 -8.48 -7.90 -4.23
CA ILE A 29 -8.18 -8.08 -2.81
C ILE A 29 -9.39 -8.68 -2.07
N ALA A 30 -10.59 -8.21 -2.34
CA ALA A 30 -11.82 -8.73 -1.75
C ALA A 30 -12.13 -10.16 -2.23
N ASP A 31 -12.05 -10.41 -3.54
CA ASP A 31 -12.31 -11.72 -4.15
C ASP A 31 -11.37 -12.82 -3.63
N GLU A 32 -10.11 -12.47 -3.34
CA GLU A 32 -9.13 -13.38 -2.71
C GLU A 32 -9.37 -13.56 -1.19
N GLY A 33 -10.41 -12.92 -0.63
CA GLY A 33 -10.75 -12.98 0.79
C GLY A 33 -9.74 -12.27 1.69
N HIS A 34 -8.97 -11.33 1.16
CA HIS A 34 -8.02 -10.53 1.93
C HIS A 34 -8.70 -9.33 2.61
N THR A 35 -8.10 -8.82 3.67
CA THR A 35 -8.51 -7.56 4.28
C THR A 35 -7.72 -6.42 3.65
N LEU A 36 -8.41 -5.41 3.12
CA LEU A 36 -7.79 -4.17 2.66
C LEU A 36 -7.55 -3.23 3.85
N VAL A 37 -6.32 -2.72 3.97
CA VAL A 37 -5.97 -1.62 4.90
C VAL A 37 -5.54 -0.42 4.08
N TYR A 38 -6.01 0.79 4.43
CA TYR A 38 -5.67 2.00 3.69
C TYR A 38 -5.73 3.25 4.57
N GLY A 39 -5.41 4.40 3.98
CA GLY A 39 -5.32 5.68 4.69
C GLY A 39 -6.64 6.36 5.06
N GLY A 40 -7.77 5.76 4.75
CA GLY A 40 -9.09 6.21 5.21
C GLY A 40 -9.74 7.34 4.41
N SER A 41 -9.06 7.94 3.43
CA SER A 41 -9.66 9.00 2.60
C SER A 41 -10.71 8.44 1.63
N ASN A 42 -11.81 9.17 1.45
CA ASN A 42 -12.80 8.93 0.40
C ASN A 42 -12.42 9.57 -0.95
N LEU A 43 -11.29 10.30 -0.99
CA LEU A 43 -10.82 11.02 -2.15
C LEU A 43 -9.76 10.24 -2.94
N GLY A 44 -9.59 10.61 -4.20
CA GLY A 44 -8.54 10.10 -5.05
C GLY A 44 -8.59 8.59 -5.27
N LEU A 45 -7.42 7.99 -5.51
CA LEU A 45 -7.31 6.54 -5.68
C LEU A 45 -7.60 5.76 -4.39
N MET A 46 -7.43 6.39 -3.21
CA MET A 46 -7.82 5.78 -1.94
C MET A 46 -9.33 5.51 -1.88
N GLY A 47 -10.15 6.48 -2.27
CA GLY A 47 -11.60 6.30 -2.35
C GLY A 47 -12.00 5.25 -3.38
N VAL A 48 -11.31 5.19 -4.52
CA VAL A 48 -11.59 4.22 -5.59
C VAL A 48 -11.30 2.78 -5.12
N VAL A 49 -10.11 2.52 -4.58
CA VAL A 49 -9.70 1.16 -4.17
C VAL A 49 -10.55 0.65 -3.00
N SER A 50 -10.82 1.51 -2.00
CA SER A 50 -11.63 1.10 -0.84
C SER A 50 -13.09 0.86 -1.21
N SER A 51 -13.69 1.74 -2.02
CA SER A 51 -15.07 1.54 -2.51
C SER A 51 -15.20 0.28 -3.35
N ALA A 52 -14.21 -0.02 -4.22
CA ALA A 52 -14.22 -1.23 -5.02
C ALA A 52 -14.18 -2.49 -4.15
N ALA A 53 -13.32 -2.53 -3.13
CA ALA A 53 -13.26 -3.66 -2.20
C ALA A 53 -14.55 -3.82 -1.37
N MET A 54 -15.14 -2.72 -0.90
CA MET A 54 -16.41 -2.77 -0.15
C MET A 54 -17.58 -3.24 -1.01
N ASN A 55 -17.66 -2.81 -2.27
CA ASN A 55 -18.72 -3.22 -3.20
C ASN A 55 -18.70 -4.72 -3.51
N GLU A 56 -17.54 -5.37 -3.43
CA GLU A 56 -17.39 -6.83 -3.52
C GLU A 56 -17.58 -7.52 -2.15
N GLY A 57 -18.04 -6.81 -1.12
CA GLY A 57 -18.25 -7.37 0.23
C GLY A 57 -16.97 -7.64 1.02
N GLY A 58 -15.83 -7.11 0.58
CA GLY A 58 -14.54 -7.27 1.25
C GLY A 58 -14.46 -6.50 2.57
N ARG A 59 -13.63 -7.02 3.49
CA ARG A 59 -13.31 -6.32 4.74
C ARG A 59 -12.32 -5.19 4.45
N VAL A 60 -12.68 -3.97 4.88
CA VAL A 60 -11.87 -2.76 4.69
C VAL A 60 -11.62 -2.07 6.03
N VAL A 61 -10.36 -1.78 6.33
CA VAL A 61 -9.90 -1.11 7.56
C VAL A 61 -9.23 0.21 7.19
N ALA A 62 -9.70 1.30 7.79
CA ALA A 62 -9.14 2.62 7.63
C ALA A 62 -8.24 3.00 8.83
N VAL A 63 -7.02 3.47 8.59
CA VAL A 63 -6.11 3.98 9.63
C VAL A 63 -5.93 5.47 9.44
N ILE A 64 -6.48 6.28 10.34
CA ILE A 64 -6.71 7.71 10.13
C ILE A 64 -6.16 8.54 11.28
N PRO A 65 -5.24 9.47 11.02
CA PRO A 65 -4.83 10.46 12.00
C PRO A 65 -5.97 11.42 12.37
N THR A 66 -6.06 11.77 13.64
CA THR A 66 -7.06 12.70 14.17
C THR A 66 -6.95 14.13 13.63
N LEU A 67 -5.84 14.44 12.92
CA LEU A 67 -5.64 15.74 12.28
C LEU A 67 -6.52 15.94 11.02
N PHE A 68 -7.05 14.85 10.43
CA PHE A 68 -7.89 14.95 9.24
C PHE A 68 -9.36 15.20 9.60
N PRO A 69 -10.05 16.12 8.87
CA PRO A 69 -11.46 16.39 9.09
C PRO A 69 -12.34 15.19 8.69
N GLU A 70 -13.52 15.10 9.32
CA GLU A 70 -14.44 13.97 9.15
C GLU A 70 -15.01 13.84 7.74
N ASP A 71 -15.18 14.95 7.01
CA ASP A 71 -15.76 14.98 5.66
C ASP A 71 -14.89 14.34 4.58
N VAL A 72 -13.57 14.19 4.84
CA VAL A 72 -12.65 13.50 3.93
C VAL A 72 -12.48 12.02 4.26
N ILE A 73 -13.19 11.54 5.29
CA ILE A 73 -13.08 10.17 5.80
C ILE A 73 -14.26 9.34 5.29
N GLN A 74 -13.97 8.17 4.76
CA GLN A 74 -15.02 7.22 4.32
C GLN A 74 -15.61 6.48 5.52
N SER A 75 -16.30 7.22 6.42
CA SER A 75 -16.73 6.70 7.71
C SER A 75 -17.93 5.75 7.67
N GLN A 76 -18.73 5.75 6.60
CA GLN A 76 -20.06 5.10 6.62
C GLN A 76 -20.10 3.66 6.11
N GLN A 77 -19.01 3.16 5.51
CA GLN A 77 -19.02 1.83 4.85
C GLN A 77 -17.82 0.94 5.18
N VAL A 78 -16.77 1.49 5.80
CA VAL A 78 -15.61 0.67 6.17
C VAL A 78 -15.94 -0.25 7.36
N SER A 79 -15.34 -1.43 7.35
CA SER A 79 -15.55 -2.43 8.40
C SER A 79 -14.99 -1.99 9.76
N GLU A 80 -13.93 -1.18 9.76
CA GLU A 80 -13.26 -0.71 10.97
C GLU A 80 -12.52 0.59 10.72
N ILE A 81 -12.53 1.52 11.69
CA ILE A 81 -11.74 2.75 11.70
C ILE A 81 -10.80 2.73 12.90
N ILE A 82 -9.50 2.81 12.62
CA ILE A 82 -8.46 2.94 13.63
C ILE A 82 -8.00 4.39 13.66
N ARG A 83 -8.27 5.10 14.76
CA ARG A 83 -7.82 6.47 14.98
C ARG A 83 -6.42 6.47 15.58
N VAL A 84 -5.54 7.31 15.03
CA VAL A 84 -4.16 7.49 15.48
C VAL A 84 -3.87 8.99 15.67
N ARG A 85 -2.81 9.33 16.42
CA ARG A 85 -2.53 10.72 16.78
C ARG A 85 -1.68 11.46 15.75
N SER A 86 -0.90 10.71 14.93
CA SER A 86 0.06 11.30 14.00
C SER A 86 0.23 10.45 12.74
N MET A 87 0.87 11.04 11.72
CA MET A 87 1.26 10.30 10.50
C MET A 87 2.29 9.20 10.78
N SER A 88 3.20 9.42 11.75
CA SER A 88 4.17 8.38 12.14
C SER A 88 3.46 7.18 12.76
N GLU A 89 2.56 7.41 13.73
CA GLU A 89 1.76 6.35 14.36
C GLU A 89 0.89 5.59 13.33
N ARG A 90 0.36 6.30 12.31
CA ARG A 90 -0.37 5.68 11.21
C ARG A 90 0.50 4.68 10.44
N LYS A 91 1.69 5.08 10.01
CA LYS A 91 2.63 4.22 9.29
C LYS A 91 3.06 3.03 10.13
N GLU A 92 3.46 3.26 11.38
CA GLU A 92 3.79 2.19 12.33
C GLU A 92 2.65 1.19 12.49
N ARG A 93 1.41 1.68 12.68
CA ARG A 93 0.22 0.84 12.85
C ARG A 93 -0.05 -0.01 11.63
N ILE A 94 -0.02 0.57 10.43
CA ILE A 94 -0.21 -0.14 9.15
C ILE A 94 0.87 -1.20 8.97
N ILE A 95 2.15 -0.87 9.19
CA ILE A 95 3.26 -1.82 9.06
C ILE A 95 3.14 -2.98 10.05
N ALA A 96 2.73 -2.69 11.28
CA ALA A 96 2.59 -3.73 12.30
C ALA A 96 1.49 -4.74 11.97
N MET A 97 0.33 -4.27 11.46
CA MET A 97 -0.86 -5.10 11.27
C MET A 97 -0.97 -5.79 9.92
N CYS A 98 -0.22 -5.35 8.90
CA CYS A 98 -0.32 -5.89 7.54
C CYS A 98 0.73 -6.97 7.27
N ASP A 99 0.35 -7.94 6.44
CA ASP A 99 1.20 -9.04 5.98
C ASP A 99 1.94 -8.69 4.68
N ALA A 100 1.33 -7.82 3.87
CA ALA A 100 1.83 -7.38 2.57
C ALA A 100 1.37 -5.96 2.25
N PHE A 101 2.07 -5.31 1.31
CA PHE A 101 1.83 -3.93 0.93
C PHE A 101 1.84 -3.78 -0.59
N VAL A 102 0.95 -2.96 -1.13
CA VAL A 102 0.91 -2.60 -2.55
C VAL A 102 0.95 -1.08 -2.68
N ALA A 103 1.87 -0.56 -3.50
CA ALA A 103 1.88 0.83 -3.91
C ALA A 103 1.33 0.95 -5.34
N LEU A 104 0.17 1.58 -5.48
CA LEU A 104 -0.36 2.09 -6.73
C LEU A 104 0.28 3.45 -7.06
N PRO A 105 0.15 3.95 -8.30
CA PRO A 105 0.57 5.30 -8.63
C PRO A 105 0.12 6.34 -7.62
N GLY A 106 1.05 7.20 -7.19
CA GLY A 106 0.79 8.19 -6.18
C GLY A 106 1.88 9.26 -6.10
N GLY A 107 1.74 10.18 -5.18
CA GLY A 107 2.69 11.27 -4.94
C GLY A 107 3.73 10.94 -3.89
N ILE A 108 4.34 12.00 -3.33
CA ILE A 108 5.39 11.91 -2.31
C ILE A 108 4.93 11.13 -1.07
N GLY A 109 3.66 11.30 -0.64
CA GLY A 109 3.13 10.55 0.51
C GLY A 109 3.09 9.04 0.27
N THR A 110 2.80 8.60 -0.96
CA THR A 110 2.83 7.18 -1.35
C THR A 110 4.26 6.64 -1.32
N LEU A 111 5.23 7.43 -1.79
CA LEU A 111 6.65 7.05 -1.73
C LEU A 111 7.17 7.02 -0.28
N ASP A 112 6.75 7.96 0.57
CA ASP A 112 7.08 7.97 2.00
C ASP A 112 6.59 6.67 2.68
N GLU A 113 5.35 6.25 2.44
CA GLU A 113 4.79 5.00 2.97
C GLU A 113 5.52 3.76 2.41
N LEU A 114 5.82 3.75 1.10
CA LEU A 114 6.58 2.68 0.45
C LEU A 114 7.97 2.52 1.10
N PHE A 115 8.72 3.61 1.20
CA PHE A 115 10.06 3.55 1.77
C PHE A 115 10.07 3.28 3.27
N GLU A 116 9.05 3.66 4.00
CA GLU A 116 8.89 3.27 5.41
C GLU A 116 8.85 1.74 5.57
N VAL A 117 8.10 1.04 4.71
CA VAL A 117 8.06 -0.43 4.69
C VAL A 117 9.42 -1.03 4.31
N VAL A 118 10.07 -0.48 3.27
CA VAL A 118 11.40 -0.92 2.82
C VAL A 118 12.42 -0.79 3.94
N VAL A 119 12.46 0.37 4.61
CA VAL A 119 13.37 0.62 5.74
C VAL A 119 13.03 -0.27 6.93
N ALA A 120 11.77 -0.46 7.27
CA ALA A 120 11.34 -1.38 8.33
C ALA A 120 11.80 -2.82 8.05
N ASN A 121 11.72 -3.28 6.80
CA ASN A 121 12.23 -4.58 6.39
C ASN A 121 13.75 -4.69 6.54
N GLN A 122 14.51 -3.66 6.15
CA GLN A 122 15.96 -3.64 6.32
C GLN A 122 16.37 -3.67 7.80
N LEU A 123 15.62 -2.97 8.65
CA LEU A 123 15.91 -2.86 10.09
C LEU A 123 15.40 -4.06 10.90
N ARG A 124 14.59 -4.97 10.34
CA ARG A 124 14.00 -6.10 11.06
C ARG A 124 15.07 -6.97 11.76
N ARG A 125 16.26 -7.10 11.16
CA ARG A 125 17.40 -7.85 11.73
C ARG A 125 17.90 -7.29 13.07
N PHE A 126 17.62 -6.02 13.35
CA PHE A 126 18.01 -5.37 14.60
C PHE A 126 16.88 -5.34 15.63
N SER A 127 15.65 -5.68 15.23
CA SER A 127 14.43 -5.57 16.06
C SER A 127 13.94 -6.91 16.62
N GLY A 128 14.80 -7.96 16.69
CA GLY A 128 14.40 -9.29 17.16
C GLY A 128 13.53 -10.08 16.18
N ASN A 129 13.40 -9.63 14.94
CA ASN A 129 12.66 -10.28 13.86
C ASN A 129 13.57 -10.78 12.72
N ALA A 130 14.84 -11.01 13.01
CA ALA A 130 15.83 -11.45 12.02
C ALA A 130 15.44 -12.74 11.29
N ASP A 131 14.79 -13.66 12.00
CA ASP A 131 14.36 -14.96 11.48
C ASP A 131 13.06 -14.90 10.66
N LYS A 132 12.35 -13.77 10.68
CA LYS A 132 11.15 -13.59 9.88
C LYS A 132 11.50 -13.09 8.48
N PRO A 133 10.81 -13.56 7.42
CA PRO A 133 10.99 -13.00 6.08
C PRO A 133 10.60 -11.52 6.04
N ALA A 134 11.16 -10.78 5.08
CA ALA A 134 10.71 -9.44 4.78
C ALA A 134 9.24 -9.49 4.33
N LYS A 135 8.45 -8.54 4.78
CA LYS A 135 7.06 -8.39 4.30
C LYS A 135 7.10 -7.85 2.87
N PRO A 136 6.40 -8.46 1.90
CA PRO A 136 6.43 -8.00 0.52
C PRO A 136 5.87 -6.58 0.39
N MET A 137 6.64 -5.68 -0.24
CA MET A 137 6.23 -4.35 -0.69
C MET A 137 6.20 -4.37 -2.22
N ILE A 138 5.02 -4.41 -2.82
CA ILE A 138 4.81 -4.57 -4.25
C ILE A 138 4.53 -3.20 -4.86
N MET A 139 5.39 -2.75 -5.77
CA MET A 139 5.09 -1.62 -6.64
C MET A 139 4.25 -2.12 -7.81
N PHE A 140 2.98 -1.75 -7.86
CA PHE A 140 2.14 -2.01 -9.04
C PHE A 140 2.42 -0.93 -10.08
N ASP A 141 3.35 -1.25 -10.97
CA ASP A 141 3.91 -0.35 -11.99
C ASP A 141 2.97 -0.23 -13.20
N VAL A 142 1.86 0.45 -12.99
CA VAL A 142 0.85 0.68 -14.03
C VAL A 142 1.43 1.55 -15.14
N ASP A 143 1.62 0.97 -16.31
CA ASP A 143 2.11 1.66 -17.52
C ASP A 143 3.45 2.39 -17.30
N GLY A 144 4.36 1.79 -16.55
CA GLY A 144 5.70 2.32 -16.34
C GLY A 144 5.79 3.52 -15.39
N PHE A 145 4.77 3.77 -14.57
CA PHE A 145 4.76 4.89 -13.61
C PHE A 145 5.98 4.90 -12.69
N TYR A 146 6.44 3.73 -12.28
CA TYR A 146 7.59 3.55 -11.39
C TYR A 146 8.91 3.29 -12.10
N SER A 147 8.97 3.30 -13.43
CA SER A 147 10.16 2.93 -14.19
C SER A 147 11.42 3.71 -13.81
N SER A 148 11.31 5.03 -13.59
CA SER A 148 12.44 5.86 -13.15
C SER A 148 12.90 5.53 -11.74
N LEU A 149 11.96 5.24 -10.83
CA LEU A 149 12.26 4.83 -9.46
C LEU A 149 12.94 3.46 -9.43
N LEU A 150 12.43 2.50 -10.22
CA LEU A 150 13.03 1.18 -10.36
C LEU A 150 14.45 1.26 -10.88
N SER A 151 14.72 2.12 -11.87
CA SER A 151 16.07 2.37 -12.39
C SER A 151 16.99 2.97 -11.32
N GLN A 152 16.49 3.88 -10.48
CA GLN A 152 17.27 4.45 -9.38
C GLN A 152 17.58 3.38 -8.30
N LEU A 153 16.62 2.52 -7.96
CA LEU A 153 16.82 1.43 -6.99
C LEU A 153 17.82 0.39 -7.51
N ASP A 154 17.77 0.05 -8.79
CA ASP A 154 18.76 -0.83 -9.44
C ASP A 154 20.17 -0.23 -9.38
N LEU A 155 20.31 1.07 -9.62
CA LEU A 155 21.60 1.77 -9.46
C LEU A 155 22.09 1.71 -8.01
N MET A 156 21.22 1.97 -7.03
CA MET A 156 21.57 1.88 -5.60
C MET A 156 22.06 0.47 -5.23
N GLN A 157 21.44 -0.57 -5.80
CA GLN A 157 21.84 -1.95 -5.56
C GLN A 157 23.19 -2.26 -6.19
N LYS A 158 23.44 -1.83 -7.44
CA LYS A 158 24.72 -1.99 -8.15
C LYS A 158 25.88 -1.29 -7.44
N GLU A 159 25.62 -0.10 -6.89
CA GLU A 159 26.62 0.68 -6.13
C GLU A 159 26.76 0.20 -4.67
N GLY A 160 26.04 -0.85 -4.26
CA GLY A 160 26.12 -1.37 -2.90
C GLY A 160 25.50 -0.45 -1.83
N LEU A 161 24.60 0.45 -2.21
CA LEU A 161 23.91 1.37 -1.31
C LEU A 161 22.55 0.85 -0.83
N LEU A 162 21.99 -0.15 -1.51
CA LEU A 162 20.78 -0.85 -1.10
C LEU A 162 21.16 -2.26 -0.62
N HIS A 163 21.05 -2.49 0.69
CA HIS A 163 21.56 -3.71 1.31
C HIS A 163 20.44 -4.67 1.76
N GLY A 164 20.70 -5.96 1.58
CA GLY A 164 19.87 -7.04 2.11
C GLY A 164 18.53 -7.20 1.42
N ASP A 165 17.74 -8.14 1.92
CA ASP A 165 16.37 -8.35 1.47
C ASP A 165 15.47 -7.26 2.09
N CYS A 166 15.03 -6.33 1.28
CA CYS A 166 14.12 -5.25 1.66
C CYS A 166 12.64 -5.57 1.34
N GLY A 167 12.36 -6.75 0.79
CA GLY A 167 11.01 -7.19 0.42
C GLY A 167 10.39 -6.40 -0.73
N LEU A 168 11.18 -5.62 -1.47
CA LEU A 168 10.68 -4.78 -2.56
C LEU A 168 10.54 -5.59 -3.84
N LEU A 169 9.33 -5.60 -4.38
CA LEU A 169 8.93 -6.32 -5.58
C LEU A 169 8.25 -5.36 -6.56
N SER A 170 8.22 -5.70 -7.83
CA SER A 170 7.45 -4.96 -8.84
C SER A 170 6.57 -5.90 -9.64
N ALA A 171 5.41 -5.40 -10.05
CA ALA A 171 4.47 -6.08 -10.94
C ALA A 171 3.90 -5.07 -11.93
N THR A 172 3.73 -5.48 -13.18
CA THR A 172 3.20 -4.63 -14.25
C THR A 172 1.73 -4.90 -14.55
N THR A 173 1.21 -6.03 -14.06
CA THR A 173 -0.18 -6.46 -14.23
C THR A 173 -0.85 -6.75 -12.90
N LEU A 174 -2.20 -6.73 -12.89
CA LEU A 174 -2.98 -7.12 -11.73
C LEU A 174 -2.70 -8.58 -11.34
N ASP A 175 -2.66 -9.48 -12.31
CA ASP A 175 -2.43 -10.91 -12.08
C ASP A 175 -1.07 -11.18 -11.40
N GLU A 176 -0.02 -10.49 -11.84
CA GLU A 176 1.30 -10.54 -11.18
C GLU A 176 1.22 -10.03 -9.74
N THR A 177 0.53 -8.89 -9.54
CA THR A 177 0.35 -8.30 -8.20
C THR A 177 -0.35 -9.28 -7.27
N ILE A 178 -1.45 -9.88 -7.69
CA ILE A 178 -2.21 -10.85 -6.89
C ILE A 178 -1.38 -12.13 -6.64
N LYS A 179 -0.63 -12.59 -7.62
CA LYS A 179 0.27 -13.75 -7.46
C LYS A 179 1.33 -13.50 -6.37
N LEU A 180 1.88 -12.30 -6.30
CA LEU A 180 2.86 -11.91 -5.27
C LEU A 180 2.21 -11.73 -3.88
N LEU A 181 0.90 -11.53 -3.81
CA LEU A 181 0.15 -11.47 -2.57
C LEU A 181 -0.22 -12.86 -2.01
N ARG A 182 -0.23 -13.91 -2.82
CA ARG A 182 -0.51 -15.30 -2.39
C ARG A 182 0.67 -15.90 -1.64
#